data_2c1f2669afb7620b4e9a2abf2feed186
#
_entry.id   2c1f2669afb7620b4e9a2abf2feed186
#
_cell.length_a   1.000
_cell.length_b   1.000
_cell.length_c   1.000
_cell.angle_alpha   90.00
_cell.angle_beta   90.00
_cell.angle_gamma   90.00
#
_symmetry.space_group_name_H-M   'P 1'
#
loop_
_entity.id
_entity.type
_entity.pdbx_description
1 polymer ?
#
loop_
_entity_poly.entity_id
_entity_poly.type
_entity_poly.pdbx_seq_one_letter_code
_entity_poly.pdbx_strand_id
1 'polypeptide(L)' 'MIDRYNHRKVESYWQKQWNDNNVFSCESIKDKPKFFIMEMFPYPSGRIHMGHVRNYTLGDMVARYKKMKGLNV' A
#
# COMPACT_ATOMS: atom_id res chain seq x y z
N MET A 1 -22.20 -7.89 -20.75
CA MET A 1 -21.03 -7.77 -21.61
C MET A 1 -19.84 -7.23 -20.84
N ILE A 2 -18.69 -7.80 -21.06
CA ILE A 2 -17.51 -7.36 -20.38
C ILE A 2 -16.88 -6.22 -21.15
N ASP A 3 -16.73 -5.14 -20.47
CA ASP A 3 -16.08 -4.01 -21.03
C ASP A 3 -14.59 -4.07 -20.76
N ARG A 4 -13.89 -3.13 -21.32
CA ARG A 4 -12.46 -3.03 -21.08
C ARG A 4 -12.21 -2.70 -19.62
N TYR A 5 -11.10 -3.17 -19.11
CA TYR A 5 -10.63 -2.80 -17.79
C TYR A 5 -10.46 -1.29 -17.71
N ASN A 6 -11.16 -0.69 -16.77
CA ASN A 6 -11.09 0.74 -16.56
C ASN A 6 -10.31 1.00 -15.28
N HIS A 7 -9.03 1.28 -15.42
CA HIS A 7 -8.15 1.47 -14.28
C HIS A 7 -8.55 2.65 -13.40
N ARG A 8 -9.08 3.70 -14.00
CA ARG A 8 -9.48 4.89 -13.22
C ARG A 8 -10.61 4.58 -12.27
N LYS A 9 -11.61 3.85 -12.72
CA LYS A 9 -12.73 3.42 -11.89
C LYS A 9 -12.28 2.47 -10.80
N VAL A 10 -11.49 1.48 -11.16
CA VAL A 10 -11.03 0.45 -10.23
C VAL A 10 -10.14 1.07 -9.16
N GLU A 11 -9.20 1.91 -9.56
CA GLU A 11 -8.30 2.54 -8.62
C GLU A 11 -9.04 3.43 -7.62
N SER A 12 -9.94 4.27 -8.12
CA SER A 12 -10.74 5.15 -7.26
C SER A 12 -11.60 4.37 -6.28
N TYR A 13 -12.22 3.31 -6.76
CA TYR A 13 -13.06 2.45 -5.94
C TYR A 13 -12.25 1.82 -4.79
N TRP A 14 -11.12 1.21 -5.12
CA TRP A 14 -10.33 0.51 -4.10
C TRP A 14 -9.64 1.46 -3.14
N GLN A 15 -9.18 2.62 -3.61
CA GLN A 15 -8.62 3.63 -2.73
C GLN A 15 -9.64 4.08 -1.70
N LYS A 16 -10.89 4.27 -2.13
CA LYS A 16 -11.96 4.64 -1.22
C LYS A 16 -12.24 3.52 -0.21
N GLN A 17 -12.30 2.29 -0.68
CA GLN A 17 -12.53 1.14 0.21
C GLN A 17 -11.44 1.02 1.25
N TRP A 18 -10.19 1.19 0.85
CA TRP A 18 -9.07 1.13 1.78
C TRP A 18 -9.14 2.23 2.84
N ASN A 19 -9.50 3.44 2.44
CA ASN A 19 -9.63 4.55 3.38
C ASN A 19 -10.82 4.38 4.32
N ASP A 20 -11.97 4.00 3.78
CA ASP A 20 -13.19 3.86 4.57
C ASP A 20 -13.07 2.74 5.60
N ASN A 21 -12.36 1.69 5.28
CA ASN A 21 -12.19 0.53 6.15
C ASN A 21 -10.88 0.54 6.93
N ASN A 22 -10.07 1.56 6.76
CA ASN A 22 -8.77 1.70 7.44
C ASN A 22 -7.88 0.47 7.27
N VAL A 23 -7.86 -0.08 6.07
CA VAL A 23 -7.18 -1.36 5.79
C VAL A 23 -5.70 -1.28 6.11
N PHE A 24 -5.07 -0.15 5.84
CA PHE A 24 -3.63 0.02 6.03
C PHE A 24 -3.28 0.85 7.27
N SER A 25 -4.25 1.13 8.12
CA SER A 25 -3.99 1.78 9.39
C SER A 25 -3.31 0.82 10.36
N CYS A 26 -2.44 1.37 11.17
CA CYS A 26 -1.71 0.57 12.14
C CYS A 26 -1.74 1.28 13.48
N GLU A 27 -2.29 0.61 14.48
CA GLU A 27 -2.29 1.10 15.84
C GLU A 27 -1.37 0.26 16.70
N SER A 28 -0.97 0.81 17.83
CA SER A 28 -0.13 0.06 18.75
C SER A 28 -0.97 -1.03 19.44
N ILE A 29 -0.70 -2.27 19.08
CA ILE A 29 -1.41 -3.44 19.62
C ILE A 29 -0.39 -4.30 20.37
N LYS A 30 -0.63 -4.56 21.64
CA LYS A 30 0.32 -5.28 22.49
C LYS A 30 0.52 -6.73 22.10
N ASP A 31 -0.54 -7.38 21.64
CA ASP A 31 -0.55 -8.81 21.41
C ASP A 31 -0.08 -9.22 20.01
N LYS A 32 0.15 -8.26 19.13
CA LYS A 32 0.63 -8.54 17.78
C LYS A 32 2.09 -8.17 17.63
N PRO A 33 2.91 -9.03 17.02
CA PRO A 33 4.27 -8.67 16.68
C PRO A 33 4.27 -7.48 15.73
N LYS A 34 5.16 -6.54 15.97
CA LYS A 34 5.27 -5.34 15.17
C LYS A 34 6.22 -5.57 13.99
N PHE A 35 5.90 -4.97 12.88
CA PHE A 35 6.77 -4.96 11.72
C PHE A 35 6.75 -3.58 11.10
N PHE A 36 7.91 -2.97 10.99
CA PHE A 36 8.06 -1.63 10.43
C PHE A 36 8.75 -1.73 9.08
N ILE A 37 8.17 -1.09 8.08
CA ILE A 37 8.76 -1.01 6.76
C ILE A 37 8.84 0.43 6.33
N MET A 38 10.00 0.83 5.83
CA MET A 38 10.25 2.19 5.39
C MET A 38 10.86 2.19 4.01
N GLU A 39 10.50 3.18 3.23
CA GLU A 39 11.02 3.35 1.90
C GLU A 39 11.60 4.76 1.75
N MET A 40 12.44 4.93 0.74
CA MET A 40 13.04 6.22 0.47
C MET A 40 12.01 7.19 -0.08
N PHE A 41 12.06 8.44 0.39
CA PHE A 41 11.17 9.47 -0.11
C PHE A 41 11.52 9.86 -1.55
N PRO A 42 10.53 10.18 -2.38
CA PRO A 42 10.82 10.80 -3.66
C PRO A 42 11.29 12.24 -3.45
N TYR A 43 12.19 12.71 -4.30
CA TYR A 43 12.61 14.09 -4.25
C TYR A 43 11.47 15.01 -4.71
N PRO A 44 11.21 16.09 -3.98
CA PRO A 44 10.11 16.98 -4.36
C PRO A 44 10.37 17.76 -5.65
N SER A 45 11.61 17.82 -6.10
CA SER A 45 11.97 18.54 -7.32
C SER A 45 11.81 17.74 -8.59
N GLY A 46 11.46 16.44 -8.51
CA GLY A 46 11.39 15.58 -9.66
C GLY A 46 10.05 14.87 -9.77
N ARG A 47 9.80 14.36 -10.97
CA ARG A 47 8.64 13.51 -11.20
C ARG A 47 8.92 12.10 -10.71
N ILE A 48 7.86 11.41 -10.35
CA ILE A 48 7.96 9.99 -10.04
C ILE A 48 8.32 9.25 -11.33
N HIS A 49 9.28 8.35 -11.25
CA HIS A 49 9.72 7.54 -12.38
C HIS A 49 9.60 6.06 -12.06
N MET A 50 9.99 5.22 -13.01
CA MET A 50 9.84 3.77 -12.89
C MET A 50 10.62 3.20 -11.68
N GLY A 51 11.74 3.80 -11.32
CA GLY A 51 12.47 3.40 -10.13
C GLY A 51 11.65 3.56 -8.85
N HIS A 52 10.87 4.62 -8.75
CA HIS A 52 9.95 4.82 -7.63
C HIS A 52 8.87 3.76 -7.62
N VAL A 53 8.31 3.44 -8.79
CA VAL A 53 7.30 2.39 -8.90
C VAL A 53 7.84 1.07 -8.38
N ARG A 54 9.06 0.72 -8.77
CA ARG A 54 9.70 -0.50 -8.32
C ARG A 54 9.87 -0.53 -6.81
N ASN A 55 10.42 0.53 -6.24
CA ASN A 55 10.66 0.58 -4.80
C ASN A 55 9.38 0.50 -3.98
N TYR A 56 8.39 1.29 -4.37
CA TYR A 56 7.14 1.35 -3.60
C TYR A 56 6.29 0.11 -3.78
N THR A 57 6.35 -0.52 -4.94
CA THR A 57 5.66 -1.78 -5.15
C THR A 57 6.27 -2.89 -4.32
N LEU A 58 7.59 -2.95 -4.21
CA LEU A 58 8.27 -3.94 -3.38
C LEU A 58 7.90 -3.77 -1.92
N GLY A 59 7.94 -2.53 -1.41
CA GLY A 59 7.57 -2.26 -0.03
C GLY A 59 6.11 -2.58 0.24
N ASP A 60 5.24 -2.23 -0.67
CA ASP A 60 3.82 -2.51 -0.55
C ASP A 60 3.56 -4.02 -0.51
N MET A 61 4.25 -4.77 -1.33
CA MET A 61 4.12 -6.23 -1.35
C MET A 61 4.55 -6.85 -0.03
N VAL A 62 5.68 -6.42 0.50
CA VAL A 62 6.18 -6.93 1.79
C VAL A 62 5.21 -6.56 2.92
N ALA A 63 4.70 -5.32 2.91
CA ALA A 63 3.76 -4.87 3.93
C ALA A 63 2.49 -5.71 3.92
N ARG A 64 1.93 -5.96 2.74
CA ARG A 64 0.72 -6.77 2.61
C ARG A 64 0.96 -8.21 3.05
N TYR A 65 2.09 -8.78 2.66
CA TYR A 65 2.44 -10.14 3.02
C TYR A 65 2.56 -10.29 4.54
N LYS A 66 3.27 -9.38 5.18
CA LYS A 66 3.43 -9.41 6.64
C LYS A 66 2.11 -9.18 7.36
N LYS A 67 1.28 -8.31 6.80
CA LYS A 67 -0.05 -8.07 7.37
C LYS A 67 -0.92 -9.31 7.30
N MET A 68 -0.86 -10.05 6.20
CA MET A 68 -1.57 -11.32 6.04
C MET A 68 -1.09 -12.38 7.02
N LYS A 69 0.15 -12.29 7.45
CA LYS A 69 0.71 -13.21 8.45
C LYS A 69 0.30 -12.86 9.88
N GLY A 70 -0.45 -11.80 10.07
CA GLY A 70 -0.93 -11.41 11.37
C GLY A 70 -0.04 -10.44 12.10
N LEU A 71 0.95 -9.86 11.42
CA LEU A 71 1.81 -8.86 12.04
C LEU A 71 1.14 -7.49 12.02
N ASN A 72 1.50 -6.67 12.97
CA ASN A 72 1.05 -5.29 13.03
C ASN A 72 2.05 -4.42 12.24
N VAL A 73 1.71 -4.12 11.01
CA VAL A 73 2.61 -3.43 10.07
C VAL A 73 2.33 -1.95 10.05
#